data_7ca45b85384eb9557ecb691be667db5c
#
_entry.id   7ca45b85384eb9557ecb691be667db5c
#
_cell.length_a   1.000
_cell.length_b   1.000
_cell.length_c   1.000
_cell.angle_alpha   90.00
_cell.angle_beta   90.00
_cell.angle_gamma   90.00
#
_symmetry.space_group_name_H-M   'P 1'
#
loop_
_entity.id
_entity.type
_entity.pdbx_description
1 polymer ?
#
loop_
_entity_poly.entity_id
_entity_poly.type
_entity_poly.pdbx_seq_one_letter_code
_entity_poly.pdbx_strand_id
1 'polypeptide(L)'
;SDRIVFCNATDRNGYFPTHNAKYRHPQRPGDTQWNAAHCRNRRMFNDRVGLAAGRSREPFLLQAYRRDMGGTFELMKDVSAPILVKGRHWGALRIAYQA
;
A
#
# COMPACT_ATOMS: atom_id res chain seq x y z
N SER A 1 10.62 -11.82 4.37
CA SER A 1 11.91 -11.26 3.96
C SER A 1 12.15 -9.93 4.67
N ASP A 2 13.36 -9.72 5.13
CA ASP A 2 13.76 -8.48 5.82
C ASP A 2 13.69 -7.26 4.91
N ARG A 3 13.69 -7.47 3.59
CA ARG A 3 13.63 -6.38 2.60
C ARG A 3 12.23 -5.88 2.35
N ILE A 4 11.22 -6.66 2.70
CA ILE A 4 9.83 -6.25 2.49
C ILE A 4 9.43 -5.30 3.61
N VAL A 5 9.01 -4.09 3.24
CA VAL A 5 8.56 -3.07 4.19
C VAL A 5 7.06 -3.22 4.44
N PHE A 6 6.26 -3.33 3.37
CA PHE A 6 4.82 -3.57 3.54
C PHE A 6 4.24 -4.41 2.41
N CYS A 7 3.08 -4.99 2.70
CA CYS A 7 2.27 -5.74 1.76
C CYS A 7 0.81 -5.40 2.01
N ASN A 8 0.08 -5.04 0.97
CA ASN A 8 -1.34 -4.72 1.09
C ASN A 8 -2.10 -5.08 -0.17
N ALA A 9 -3.43 -5.05 -0.06
CA ALA A 9 -4.32 -5.07 -1.21
C ALA A 9 -4.98 -3.70 -1.33
N THR A 10 -5.13 -3.21 -2.55
CA THR A 10 -5.78 -1.93 -2.82
C THR A 10 -6.81 -2.11 -3.92
N ASP A 11 -7.97 -1.47 -3.79
CA ASP A 11 -8.93 -1.42 -4.88
C ASP A 11 -8.54 -0.33 -5.89
N ARG A 12 -9.31 -0.15 -6.94
CA ARG A 12 -9.01 0.82 -8.00
C ARG A 12 -9.16 2.27 -7.56
N ASN A 13 -9.74 2.52 -6.40
CA ASN A 13 -9.95 3.86 -5.83
C ASN A 13 -8.97 4.19 -4.71
N GLY A 14 -8.05 3.27 -4.38
CA GLY A 14 -7.06 3.48 -3.34
C GLY A 14 -7.49 3.04 -1.95
N TYR A 15 -8.58 2.29 -1.82
CA TYR A 15 -9.01 1.73 -0.54
C TYR A 15 -8.20 0.49 -0.20
N PHE A 16 -7.65 0.43 0.99
CA PHE A 16 -6.88 -0.70 1.51
C PHE A 16 -7.73 -1.51 2.49
N PRO A 17 -8.41 -2.57 2.06
CA PRO A 17 -9.19 -3.40 2.99
C PRO A 17 -8.31 -4.16 3.98
N THR A 18 -7.07 -4.43 3.62
CA THR A 18 -6.14 -5.15 4.48
C THR A 18 -4.71 -4.65 4.28
N HIS A 19 -3.89 -4.85 5.29
CA HIS A 19 -2.47 -4.53 5.29
C HIS A 19 -1.72 -5.59 6.09
N ASN A 20 -0.38 -5.66 5.95
CA ASN A 20 0.40 -6.57 6.78
C ASN A 20 0.33 -6.16 8.27
N ALA A 21 0.60 -7.11 9.16
CA ALA A 21 0.34 -6.95 10.60
C ALA A 21 0.96 -5.69 11.21
N LYS A 22 2.14 -5.29 10.75
CA LYS A 22 2.84 -4.10 11.23
C LYS A 22 2.01 -2.81 11.05
N TYR A 23 1.10 -2.76 10.07
CA TYR A 23 0.35 -1.56 9.72
C TYR A 23 -1.17 -1.73 9.82
N ARG A 24 -1.64 -2.77 10.52
CA ARG A 24 -3.07 -3.03 10.70
C ARG A 24 -3.46 -3.11 12.17
N HIS A 25 -2.82 -2.30 13.00
CA HIS A 25 -3.15 -2.24 14.42
C HIS A 25 -4.51 -1.60 14.65
N PRO A 26 -5.21 -1.96 15.73
CA PRO A 26 -6.40 -1.22 16.16
C PRO A 26 -6.03 0.23 16.47
N GLN A 27 -6.93 1.16 16.17
CA GLN A 27 -6.70 2.56 16.45
C GLN A 27 -6.67 2.83 17.96
N ARG A 28 -5.79 3.74 18.38
CA ARG A 28 -5.71 4.25 19.75
C ARG A 28 -6.47 5.56 19.82
N PRO A 29 -7.53 5.67 20.65
CA PRO A 29 -8.30 6.91 20.76
C PRO A 29 -7.40 8.11 21.12
N GLY A 30 -7.52 9.20 20.37
CA GLY A 30 -6.78 10.42 20.62
C GLY A 30 -5.32 10.43 20.15
N ASP A 31 -4.80 9.34 19.61
CA ASP A 31 -3.41 9.24 19.17
C ASP A 31 -3.31 9.25 17.64
N THR A 32 -3.60 10.41 17.06
CA THR A 32 -3.70 10.59 15.62
C THR A 32 -2.39 10.25 14.90
N GLN A 33 -1.26 10.68 15.45
CA GLN A 33 0.05 10.45 14.83
C GLN A 33 0.40 8.97 14.81
N TRP A 34 0.19 8.28 15.92
CA TRP A 34 0.45 6.83 15.99
C TRP A 34 -0.48 6.06 15.05
N ASN A 35 -1.77 6.43 15.01
CA ASN A 35 -2.76 5.80 14.14
C ASN A 35 -2.39 5.96 12.66
N ALA A 36 -1.93 7.14 12.27
CA ALA A 36 -1.51 7.39 10.89
C ALA A 36 -0.37 6.46 10.46
N ALA A 37 0.55 6.15 11.37
CA ALA A 37 1.70 5.30 11.08
C ALA A 37 1.41 3.80 11.16
N HIS A 38 0.50 3.36 12.04
CA HIS A 38 0.33 1.94 12.41
C HIS A 38 -1.03 1.34 12.01
N CYS A 39 -2.01 2.18 11.63
CA CYS A 39 -3.37 1.74 11.31
C CYS A 39 -3.68 2.11 9.85
N ARG A 40 -3.10 1.37 8.91
CA ARG A 40 -3.20 1.69 7.48
C ARG A 40 -4.23 0.87 6.73
N ASN A 41 -4.76 -0.19 7.33
CA ASN A 41 -5.85 -0.95 6.74
C ASN A 41 -7.16 -0.16 6.84
N ARG A 42 -8.09 -0.42 5.93
CA ARG A 42 -9.42 0.22 5.86
C ARG A 42 -9.35 1.73 5.68
N ARG A 43 -8.30 2.20 4.97
CA ARG A 43 -8.11 3.62 4.69
C ARG A 43 -8.02 3.86 3.19
N MET A 44 -8.30 5.09 2.79
CA MET A 44 -8.13 5.55 1.41
C MET A 44 -6.74 6.16 1.23
N PHE A 45 -6.02 5.68 0.23
CA PHE A 45 -4.74 6.24 -0.17
C PHE A 45 -4.80 6.52 -1.67
N ASN A 46 -5.04 7.76 -2.03
CA ASN A 46 -5.25 8.18 -3.41
C ASN A 46 -4.01 8.83 -4.05
N ASP A 47 -2.84 8.50 -3.54
CA ASP A 47 -1.58 8.95 -4.13
C ASP A 47 -1.34 8.33 -5.51
N ARG A 48 -0.46 8.95 -6.29
CA ARG A 48 -0.17 8.54 -7.67
C ARG A 48 0.27 7.07 -7.77
N VAL A 49 1.18 6.66 -6.90
CA VAL A 49 1.74 5.30 -6.95
C VAL A 49 0.68 4.26 -6.58
N GLY A 50 -0.10 4.52 -5.54
CA GLY A 50 -1.16 3.63 -5.09
C GLY A 50 -2.27 3.47 -6.12
N LEU A 51 -2.72 4.56 -6.72
CA LEU A 51 -3.75 4.50 -7.76
C LEU A 51 -3.24 3.81 -9.02
N ALA A 52 -2.00 4.05 -9.43
CA ALA A 52 -1.41 3.36 -10.58
C ALA A 52 -1.35 1.85 -10.34
N ALA A 53 -0.94 1.43 -9.14
CA ALA A 53 -0.92 0.01 -8.77
C ALA A 53 -2.32 -0.60 -8.82
N GLY A 54 -3.31 0.04 -8.19
CA GLY A 54 -4.68 -0.48 -8.12
C GLY A 54 -5.38 -0.55 -9.47
N ARG A 55 -5.01 0.30 -10.42
CA ARG A 55 -5.64 0.40 -11.74
C ARG A 55 -4.90 -0.34 -12.84
N SER A 56 -3.65 -0.74 -12.63
CA SER A 56 -2.87 -1.47 -13.62
C SER A 56 -3.47 -2.83 -13.92
N ARG A 57 -3.55 -3.17 -15.21
CA ARG A 57 -3.98 -4.49 -15.68
C ARG A 57 -2.82 -5.30 -16.26
N GLU A 58 -1.61 -4.75 -16.21
CA GLU A 58 -0.41 -5.49 -16.61
C GLU A 58 -0.18 -6.66 -15.64
N PRO A 59 0.51 -7.75 -16.08
CA PRO A 59 0.79 -8.87 -15.19
C PRO A 59 1.52 -8.47 -13.91
N PHE A 60 2.36 -7.45 -14.00
CA PHE A 60 2.93 -6.77 -12.85
C PHE A 60 3.31 -5.34 -13.21
N LEU A 61 3.40 -4.48 -12.20
CA LEU A 61 3.85 -3.10 -12.34
C LEU A 61 4.92 -2.85 -11.28
N LEU A 62 6.09 -2.37 -11.72
CA LEU A 62 7.16 -1.97 -10.81
C LEU A 62 7.26 -0.44 -10.82
N GLN A 63 7.21 0.15 -9.64
CA GLN A 63 7.35 1.59 -9.46
C GLN A 63 8.42 1.90 -8.42
N ALA A 64 9.11 3.02 -8.60
CA ALA A 64 10.03 3.56 -7.61
C ALA A 64 9.45 4.88 -7.10
N TYR A 65 9.56 5.14 -5.80
CA TYR A 65 9.05 6.37 -5.21
C TYR A 65 9.79 6.70 -3.93
N ARG A 66 9.67 7.96 -3.49
CA ARG A 66 10.19 8.41 -2.21
C ARG A 66 9.10 8.31 -1.16
N ARG A 67 9.40 7.62 -0.07
CA ARG A 67 8.52 7.55 1.10
C ARG A 67 8.91 8.64 2.08
N ASP A 68 7.95 9.47 2.46
CA ASP A 68 8.14 10.50 3.48
C ASP A 68 8.18 9.83 4.86
N MET A 69 9.28 10.06 5.58
CA MET A 69 9.50 9.51 6.92
C MET A 69 9.43 10.58 8.01
N GLY A 70 8.81 11.74 7.71
CA GLY A 70 8.68 12.82 8.69
C GLY A 70 9.91 13.69 8.79
N GLY A 71 10.42 14.18 7.66
CA GLY A 71 11.62 15.06 7.59
C GLY A 71 12.77 14.47 6.80
N THR A 72 12.71 13.17 6.53
CA THR A 72 13.64 12.47 5.63
C THR A 72 12.86 11.67 4.63
N PHE A 73 13.53 11.20 3.58
CA PHE A 73 12.93 10.36 2.55
C PHE A 73 13.67 9.04 2.44
N GLU A 74 12.92 8.00 2.13
CA GLU A 74 13.44 6.67 1.88
C GLU A 74 13.04 6.26 0.47
N LEU A 75 14.00 5.78 -0.32
CA LEU A 75 13.71 5.27 -1.66
C LEU A 75 13.10 3.89 -1.57
N MET A 76 11.91 3.76 -2.14
CA MET A 76 11.13 2.53 -2.13
C MET A 76 10.90 2.03 -3.54
N LYS A 77 10.78 0.72 -3.67
CA LYS A 77 10.23 0.09 -4.86
C LYS A 77 8.96 -0.65 -4.50
N ASP A 78 8.00 -0.60 -5.39
CA ASP A 78 6.67 -1.17 -5.23
C ASP A 78 6.39 -2.06 -6.42
N VAL A 79 6.17 -3.34 -6.18
CA VAL A 79 5.73 -4.26 -7.22
C VAL A 79 4.30 -4.66 -6.93
N SER A 80 3.45 -4.58 -7.95
CA SER A 80 2.04 -4.92 -7.83
C SER A 80 1.59 -5.86 -8.93
N ALA A 81 0.59 -6.68 -8.62
CA ALA A 81 -0.04 -7.58 -9.57
C ALA A 81 -1.56 -7.43 -9.45
N PRO A 82 -2.30 -7.50 -10.58
CA PRO A 82 -3.74 -7.36 -10.53
C PRO A 82 -4.42 -8.47 -9.73
N ILE A 83 -5.46 -8.10 -8.99
CA ILE A 83 -6.36 -9.03 -8.34
C ILE A 83 -7.64 -9.11 -9.16
N LEU A 84 -7.99 -10.32 -9.59
CA LEU A 84 -9.22 -10.57 -10.31
C LEU A 84 -10.19 -11.30 -9.40
N VAL A 85 -11.44 -10.82 -9.39
CA VAL A 85 -12.53 -11.46 -8.65
C VAL A 85 -13.60 -11.86 -9.67
N LYS A 86 -13.84 -13.15 -9.82
CA LYS A 86 -14.78 -13.69 -10.82
C LYS A 86 -14.49 -13.13 -12.22
N GLY A 87 -13.20 -13.06 -12.59
CA GLY A 87 -12.78 -12.56 -13.89
C GLY A 87 -12.78 -11.04 -14.03
N ARG A 88 -13.16 -10.28 -13.00
CA ARG A 88 -13.19 -8.81 -13.05
C ARG A 88 -12.01 -8.23 -12.28
N HIS A 89 -11.40 -7.20 -12.84
CA HIS A 89 -10.30 -6.48 -12.20
C HIS A 89 -10.81 -5.69 -10.99
N TRP A 90 -10.42 -6.14 -9.80
CA TRP A 90 -10.81 -5.51 -8.55
C TRP A 90 -9.81 -4.44 -8.11
N GLY A 91 -8.53 -4.73 -8.23
CA GLY A 91 -7.45 -3.88 -7.75
C GLY A 91 -6.13 -4.60 -7.88
N ALA A 92 -5.26 -4.46 -6.88
CA ALA A 92 -3.92 -5.05 -6.91
C ALA A 92 -3.45 -5.51 -5.54
N LEU A 93 -2.61 -6.54 -5.55
CA LEU A 93 -1.74 -6.87 -4.44
C LEU A 93 -0.44 -6.08 -4.61
N ARG A 94 0.02 -5.44 -3.56
CA ARG A 94 1.24 -4.63 -3.56
C ARG A 94 2.23 -5.16 -2.55
N ILE A 95 3.50 -5.18 -2.96
CA ILE A 95 4.63 -5.47 -2.07
C ILE A 95 5.64 -4.35 -2.25
N ALA A 96 6.00 -3.67 -1.17
CA ALA A 96 6.97 -2.59 -1.20
C ALA A 96 8.21 -2.96 -0.38
N TYR A 97 9.36 -2.58 -0.91
CA TYR A 97 10.63 -2.86 -0.28
C TYR A 97 11.60 -1.69 -0.47
N GLN A 98 12.62 -1.62 0.37
CA GLN A 98 13.67 -0.62 0.23
C GLN A 98 14.51 -0.90 -1.00
N ALA A 99 14.74 0.15 -1.75
CA ALA A 99 15.59 0.05 -2.92
C ALA A 99 17.07 -0.09 -2.56
#